data_45bab1e6634e6309eece9ae6e5aa55bf
#
_entry.id   45bab1e6634e6309eece9ae6e5aa55bf
#
_cell.length_a   1.000
_cell.length_b   1.000
_cell.length_c   1.000
_cell.angle_alpha   90.00
_cell.angle_beta   90.00
_cell.angle_gamma   90.00
#
_symmetry.space_group_name_H-M   'P 1'
#
loop_
_entity.id
_entity.type
_entity.pdbx_description
1 polymer ?
#
loop_
_entity_poly.entity_id
_entity_poly.type
_entity_poly.pdbx_seq_one_letter_code
_entity_poly.pdbx_strand_id
1 'polypeptide(L)'
;WVWYSCTELGMRQVGWAGDSSEELGWNLFCDADFAGCTQTQRSTSGIHLAVHGSATISLVTGSCATQRATATSTPEAELAALNKGYRTAMLPALDLFEALCPRSPPPLVSEDNQAAIMVTNSGRNPTMRHLARCQRVDLARLHGRLGVHPDKGRAVLFYEDTRNMSADVYTKSFSNETAWMHAIRLINIPPKDRK
;
A
#
# COMPACT_ATOMS: atom_id res chain seq x y z
N TRP A 1 -3.51 -15.77 11.85
CA TRP A 1 -2.39 -14.97 12.44
C TRP A 1 -1.61 -15.78 13.47
N VAL A 2 -2.25 -16.32 14.47
CA VAL A 2 -1.57 -17.11 15.54
C VAL A 2 -0.82 -18.31 14.99
N TRP A 3 -1.37 -19.01 13.98
CA TRP A 3 -0.74 -20.18 13.38
C TRP A 3 0.57 -19.81 12.66
N TYR A 4 0.56 -18.73 11.86
CA TYR A 4 1.76 -18.24 11.15
C TYR A 4 2.84 -17.75 12.11
N SER A 5 2.48 -17.01 13.16
CA SER A 5 3.44 -16.58 14.16
C SER A 5 4.07 -17.74 14.95
N CYS A 6 3.37 -18.87 15.12
CA CYS A 6 3.93 -20.04 15.80
C CYS A 6 4.82 -20.89 14.88
N THR A 7 4.52 -20.99 13.58
CA THR A 7 5.27 -21.81 12.64
C THR A 7 6.47 -21.11 12.01
N GLU A 8 6.45 -19.78 11.99
CA GLU A 8 7.43 -18.94 11.29
C GLU A 8 8.31 -18.10 12.25
N LEU A 9 8.43 -18.55 13.49
CA LEU A 9 9.36 -17.96 14.46
C LEU A 9 10.79 -17.93 13.88
N GLY A 10 11.35 -16.72 13.77
CA GLY A 10 12.69 -16.50 13.23
C GLY A 10 12.75 -16.06 11.77
N MET A 11 11.62 -15.80 11.11
CA MET A 11 11.62 -15.06 9.85
C MET A 11 12.22 -13.67 10.05
N ARG A 12 13.00 -13.23 9.08
CA ARG A 12 13.60 -11.89 9.09
C ARG A 12 13.28 -11.20 7.79
N GLN A 13 12.83 -9.97 7.89
CA GLN A 13 12.77 -9.10 6.74
C GLN A 13 14.17 -8.60 6.40
N VAL A 14 14.53 -8.67 5.12
CA VAL A 14 15.87 -8.31 4.64
C VAL A 14 15.74 -7.12 3.69
N GLY A 15 16.58 -6.11 3.88
CA GLY A 15 16.74 -5.00 2.94
C GLY A 15 18.01 -5.21 2.11
N TRP A 16 17.94 -4.86 0.82
CA TRP A 16 19.07 -4.82 -0.09
C TRP A 16 19.27 -3.39 -0.55
N ALA A 17 20.51 -2.95 -0.63
CA ALA A 17 20.88 -1.62 -1.12
C ALA A 17 22.09 -1.76 -2.05
N GLY A 18 21.85 -1.65 -3.36
CA GLY A 18 22.88 -1.80 -4.39
C GLY A 18 22.88 -0.71 -5.45
N ASP A 19 21.84 0.15 -5.47
CA ASP A 19 21.71 1.22 -6.44
C ASP A 19 22.19 2.56 -5.87
N SER A 20 22.52 3.50 -6.77
CA SER A 20 22.79 4.88 -6.41
C SER A 20 21.50 5.61 -5.96
N SER A 21 21.64 6.70 -5.22
CA SER A 21 20.48 7.48 -4.76
C SER A 21 19.61 8.05 -5.91
N GLU A 22 20.15 8.21 -7.11
CA GLU A 22 19.44 8.71 -8.29
C GLU A 22 18.58 7.63 -8.96
N GLU A 23 18.90 6.35 -8.72
CA GLU A 23 18.19 5.18 -9.28
C GLU A 23 17.11 4.63 -8.34
N LEU A 24 17.01 5.19 -7.13
CA LEU A 24 16.04 4.76 -6.15
C LEU A 24 14.67 5.37 -6.44
N GLY A 25 13.64 4.55 -6.37
CA GLY A 25 12.24 4.93 -6.37
C GLY A 25 11.56 4.55 -5.06
N TRP A 26 10.44 5.17 -4.76
CA TRP A 26 9.60 4.82 -3.64
C TRP A 26 8.27 4.29 -4.14
N ASN A 27 7.80 3.21 -3.55
CA ASN A 27 6.51 2.63 -3.88
C ASN A 27 5.69 2.38 -2.62
N LEU A 28 4.49 2.95 -2.61
CA LEU A 28 3.48 2.74 -1.59
C LEU A 28 2.42 1.79 -2.16
N PHE A 29 2.27 0.62 -1.55
CA PHE A 29 1.20 -0.31 -1.83
C PHE A 29 0.09 -0.13 -0.81
N CYS A 30 -1.15 -0.04 -1.28
CA CYS A 30 -2.34 0.04 -0.43
C CYS A 30 -3.33 -1.04 -0.84
N ASP A 31 -3.94 -1.70 0.14
CA ASP A 31 -4.98 -2.72 -0.08
C ASP A 31 -6.00 -2.69 1.06
N ALA A 32 -7.20 -3.14 0.81
CA ALA A 32 -8.22 -3.30 1.83
C ALA A 32 -8.96 -4.63 1.71
N ASP A 33 -9.09 -5.37 2.81
CA ASP A 33 -10.08 -6.43 2.89
C ASP A 33 -11.48 -5.81 3.04
N PHE A 34 -12.34 -6.01 2.07
CA PHE A 34 -13.71 -5.50 2.16
C PHE A 34 -14.52 -6.31 3.19
N ALA A 35 -15.02 -5.61 4.24
CA ALA A 35 -15.87 -6.19 5.29
C ALA A 35 -15.27 -7.43 5.99
N GLY A 36 -13.93 -7.52 6.10
CA GLY A 36 -13.23 -8.70 6.63
C GLY A 36 -13.50 -9.01 8.10
N CYS A 37 -13.91 -8.02 8.90
CA CYS A 37 -14.32 -8.27 10.28
C CYS A 37 -15.76 -8.77 10.35
N THR A 38 -15.95 -10.05 10.62
CA THR A 38 -17.28 -10.69 10.68
C THR A 38 -18.22 -10.11 11.75
N GLN A 39 -17.68 -9.53 12.83
CA GLN A 39 -18.47 -8.93 13.91
C GLN A 39 -18.92 -7.52 13.59
N THR A 40 -18.04 -6.69 13.01
CA THR A 40 -18.29 -5.26 12.82
C THR A 40 -18.52 -4.88 11.36
N GLN A 41 -18.30 -5.79 10.43
CA GLN A 41 -18.33 -5.57 8.96
C GLN A 41 -17.39 -4.45 8.51
N ARG A 42 -16.35 -4.15 9.32
CA ARG A 42 -15.34 -3.16 8.97
C ARG A 42 -14.25 -3.80 8.17
N SER A 43 -13.74 -3.03 7.22
CA SER A 43 -12.58 -3.38 6.41
C SER A 43 -11.28 -3.14 7.18
N THR A 44 -10.22 -3.80 6.78
CA THR A 44 -8.85 -3.58 7.26
C THR A 44 -8.05 -2.94 6.14
N SER A 45 -7.33 -1.87 6.43
CA SER A 45 -6.39 -1.25 5.49
C SER A 45 -4.99 -1.79 5.73
N GLY A 46 -4.38 -2.32 4.67
CA GLY A 46 -2.98 -2.71 4.59
C GLY A 46 -2.16 -1.65 3.87
N ILE A 47 -0.96 -1.38 4.38
CA ILE A 47 -0.06 -0.36 3.84
C ILE A 47 1.35 -0.93 3.86
N HIS A 48 2.05 -0.83 2.73
CA HIS A 48 3.45 -1.20 2.60
C HIS A 48 4.19 -0.11 1.81
N LEU A 49 5.12 0.58 2.44
CA LEU A 49 5.99 1.57 1.79
C LEU A 49 7.41 1.02 1.74
N ALA A 50 7.98 0.94 0.56
CA ALA A 50 9.33 0.45 0.35
C ALA A 50 10.12 1.34 -0.63
N VAL A 51 11.44 1.30 -0.49
CA VAL A 51 12.39 1.83 -1.47
C VAL A 51 12.71 0.71 -2.45
N HIS A 52 12.68 1.04 -3.73
CA HIS A 52 12.97 0.13 -4.83
C HIS A 52 14.01 0.71 -5.77
N GLY A 53 14.85 -0.17 -6.30
CA GLY A 53 15.76 0.07 -7.41
C GLY A 53 15.99 -1.23 -8.17
N SER A 54 16.89 -1.24 -9.12
CA SER A 54 17.23 -2.44 -9.89
C SER A 54 17.94 -3.52 -9.04
N ALA A 55 18.70 -3.07 -8.03
CA ALA A 55 19.43 -3.89 -7.06
C ALA A 55 19.13 -3.47 -5.60
N THR A 56 18.04 -2.76 -5.39
CA THR A 56 17.62 -2.26 -4.08
C THR A 56 16.17 -2.60 -3.81
N ILE A 57 15.90 -3.16 -2.65
CA ILE A 57 14.56 -3.26 -2.08
C ILE A 57 14.66 -3.20 -0.56
N SER A 58 13.97 -2.26 0.07
CA SER A 58 14.00 -2.10 1.52
C SER A 58 12.67 -1.57 2.03
N LEU A 59 12.12 -2.22 3.05
CA LEU A 59 10.94 -1.71 3.74
C LEU A 59 11.25 -0.41 4.47
N VAL A 60 10.38 0.57 4.30
CA VAL A 60 10.36 1.80 5.10
C VAL A 60 9.35 1.67 6.24
N THR A 61 8.13 1.28 5.92
CA THR A 61 7.08 1.03 6.91
C THR A 61 6.02 0.09 6.37
N GLY A 62 5.46 -0.73 7.25
CA GLY A 62 4.30 -1.57 6.98
C GLY A 62 3.29 -1.44 8.10
N SER A 63 2.00 -1.41 7.79
CA SER A 63 0.95 -1.32 8.79
C SER A 63 -0.34 -1.98 8.36
N CYS A 64 -1.10 -2.42 9.38
CA CYS A 64 -2.41 -3.00 9.25
C CYS A 64 -3.33 -2.31 10.26
N ALA A 65 -4.50 -1.83 9.82
CA ALA A 65 -5.44 -1.24 10.78
C ALA A 65 -6.89 -1.29 10.27
N THR A 66 -7.80 -1.64 11.18
CA THR A 66 -9.23 -1.61 10.94
C THR A 66 -9.71 -0.20 10.60
N GLN A 67 -10.55 -0.08 9.59
CA GLN A 67 -11.16 1.18 9.17
C GLN A 67 -12.17 1.68 10.20
N ARG A 68 -12.37 3.00 10.26
CA ARG A 68 -13.22 3.64 11.27
C ARG A 68 -14.70 3.36 11.06
N ALA A 69 -15.13 3.29 9.80
CA ALA A 69 -16.51 3.02 9.42
C ALA A 69 -16.56 1.81 8.48
N THR A 70 -17.75 1.21 8.37
CA THR A 70 -18.03 0.19 7.36
C THR A 70 -18.03 0.82 5.97
N ALA A 71 -17.37 0.19 5.01
CA ALA A 71 -17.45 0.55 3.62
C ALA A 71 -18.69 -0.09 2.98
N THR A 72 -19.27 0.58 2.00
CA THR A 72 -20.45 0.07 1.26
C THR A 72 -20.06 -0.71 0.01
N SER A 73 -18.80 -0.63 -0.39
CA SER A 73 -18.24 -1.31 -1.57
C SER A 73 -16.73 -1.50 -1.46
N THR A 74 -16.18 -2.43 -2.23
CA THR A 74 -14.73 -2.64 -2.30
C THR A 74 -13.98 -1.35 -2.70
N PRO A 75 -14.35 -0.60 -3.76
CA PRO A 75 -13.64 0.64 -4.08
C PRO A 75 -13.67 1.68 -2.96
N GLU A 76 -14.71 1.71 -2.13
CA GLU A 76 -14.77 2.59 -0.96
C GLU A 76 -13.74 2.20 0.10
N ALA A 77 -13.61 0.90 0.38
CA ALA A 77 -12.60 0.37 1.30
C ALA A 77 -11.18 0.67 0.80
N GLU A 78 -10.94 0.47 -0.50
CA GLU A 78 -9.64 0.77 -1.14
C GLU A 78 -9.30 2.26 -1.07
N LEU A 79 -10.24 3.15 -1.39
CA LEU A 79 -10.03 4.60 -1.26
C LEU A 79 -9.70 5.02 0.17
N ALA A 80 -10.28 4.35 1.17
CA ALA A 80 -9.95 4.60 2.58
C ALA A 80 -8.53 4.13 2.91
N ALA A 81 -8.10 2.96 2.40
CA ALA A 81 -6.74 2.45 2.56
C ALA A 81 -5.73 3.36 1.85
N LEU A 82 -6.01 3.72 0.59
CA LEU A 82 -5.18 4.63 -0.21
C LEU A 82 -4.97 5.99 0.47
N ASN A 83 -6.06 6.63 0.93
CA ASN A 83 -5.99 7.91 1.64
C ASN A 83 -5.19 7.79 2.95
N LYS A 84 -5.37 6.69 3.68
CA LYS A 84 -4.62 6.43 4.91
C LYS A 84 -3.14 6.24 4.61
N GLY A 85 -2.78 5.35 3.67
CA GLY A 85 -1.40 5.05 3.29
C GLY A 85 -0.67 6.30 2.83
N TYR A 86 -1.29 7.08 1.94
CA TYR A 86 -0.72 8.32 1.47
C TYR A 86 -0.44 9.31 2.62
N ARG A 87 -1.39 9.49 3.55
CA ARG A 87 -1.26 10.46 4.64
C ARG A 87 -0.30 10.02 5.75
N THR A 88 -0.25 8.74 6.07
CA THR A 88 0.50 8.26 7.25
C THR A 88 1.85 7.64 6.93
N ALA A 89 2.05 7.21 5.68
CA ALA A 89 3.31 6.63 5.23
C ALA A 89 4.00 7.52 4.18
N MET A 90 3.33 7.82 3.06
CA MET A 90 3.96 8.53 1.95
C MET A 90 4.30 9.99 2.29
N LEU A 91 3.35 10.78 2.79
CA LEU A 91 3.61 12.20 3.09
C LEU A 91 4.77 12.42 4.05
N PRO A 92 4.89 11.70 5.19
CA PRO A 92 6.05 11.85 6.07
C PRO A 92 7.36 11.41 5.42
N ALA A 93 7.30 10.46 4.48
CA ALA A 93 8.47 9.95 3.78
C ALA A 93 8.95 10.88 2.66
N LEU A 94 8.07 11.67 2.05
CA LEU A 94 8.42 12.56 0.93
C LEU A 94 9.48 13.59 1.32
N ASP A 95 9.35 14.22 2.48
CA ASP A 95 10.31 15.22 2.96
C ASP A 95 11.71 14.59 3.13
N LEU A 96 11.75 13.37 3.70
CA LEU A 96 12.99 12.61 3.84
C LEU A 96 13.56 12.21 2.47
N PHE A 97 12.70 11.79 1.56
CA PHE A 97 13.09 11.36 0.23
C PHE A 97 13.68 12.50 -0.61
N GLU A 98 13.05 13.67 -0.61
CA GLU A 98 13.57 14.86 -1.27
C GLU A 98 14.95 15.26 -0.73
N ALA A 99 15.17 15.11 0.58
CA ALA A 99 16.46 15.41 1.20
C ALA A 99 17.55 14.40 0.84
N LEU A 100 17.22 13.10 0.76
CA LEU A 100 18.18 12.02 0.51
C LEU A 100 18.42 11.74 -0.97
N CYS A 101 17.38 11.88 -1.79
CA CYS A 101 17.36 11.47 -3.18
C CYS A 101 16.71 12.56 -4.07
N PRO A 102 17.28 13.76 -4.16
CA PRO A 102 16.64 14.93 -4.80
C PRO A 102 16.45 14.79 -6.33
N ARG A 103 17.08 13.80 -6.95
CA ARG A 103 16.99 13.54 -8.40
C ARG A 103 16.22 12.28 -8.74
N SER A 104 15.61 11.65 -7.76
CA SER A 104 14.84 10.42 -7.96
C SER A 104 13.55 10.66 -8.73
N PRO A 105 13.02 9.62 -9.41
CA PRO A 105 11.72 9.72 -10.07
C PRO A 105 10.61 9.94 -9.03
N PRO A 106 9.45 10.49 -9.46
CA PRO A 106 8.30 10.64 -8.58
C PRO A 106 7.92 9.31 -7.93
N PRO A 107 7.58 9.31 -6.63
CA PRO A 107 7.18 8.10 -5.94
C PRO A 107 5.91 7.51 -6.54
N LEU A 108 5.82 6.18 -6.55
CA LEU A 108 4.66 5.44 -7.04
C LEU A 108 3.70 5.13 -5.89
N VAL A 109 2.42 5.06 -6.20
CA VAL A 109 1.37 4.54 -5.34
C VAL A 109 0.64 3.43 -6.09
N SER A 110 0.83 2.21 -5.64
CA SER A 110 0.28 1.01 -6.28
C SER A 110 -1.08 0.65 -5.70
N GLU A 111 -2.05 0.46 -6.59
CA GLU A 111 -3.43 0.11 -6.30
C GLU A 111 -3.90 -0.93 -7.32
N ASP A 112 -4.55 -2.00 -6.90
CA ASP A 112 -5.03 -3.05 -7.82
C ASP A 112 -6.52 -2.90 -8.19
N ASN A 113 -7.25 -2.01 -7.51
CA ASN A 113 -8.65 -1.75 -7.79
C ASN A 113 -8.83 -0.65 -8.84
N GLN A 114 -9.12 -1.04 -10.08
CA GLN A 114 -9.32 -0.11 -11.18
C GLN A 114 -10.42 0.94 -10.92
N ALA A 115 -11.50 0.57 -10.20
CA ALA A 115 -12.57 1.51 -9.87
C ALA A 115 -12.09 2.58 -8.86
N ALA A 116 -11.27 2.21 -7.88
CA ALA A 116 -10.65 3.15 -6.95
C ALA A 116 -9.70 4.11 -7.69
N ILE A 117 -8.90 3.60 -8.63
CA ILE A 117 -8.03 4.40 -9.50
C ILE A 117 -8.86 5.40 -10.33
N MET A 118 -9.93 4.94 -10.98
CA MET A 118 -10.79 5.82 -11.79
C MET A 118 -11.43 6.94 -10.95
N VAL A 119 -11.91 6.63 -9.75
CA VAL A 119 -12.48 7.62 -8.83
C VAL A 119 -11.42 8.63 -8.37
N THR A 120 -10.23 8.16 -8.03
CA THR A 120 -9.10 9.02 -7.64
C THR A 120 -8.70 9.95 -8.79
N ASN A 121 -8.61 9.42 -10.00
CA ASN A 121 -8.26 10.20 -11.20
C ASN A 121 -9.34 11.22 -11.59
N SER A 122 -10.61 10.94 -11.31
CA SER A 122 -11.71 11.88 -11.56
C SER A 122 -11.84 12.96 -10.47
N GLY A 123 -11.34 12.69 -9.28
CA GLY A 123 -11.47 13.57 -8.10
C GLY A 123 -12.88 13.69 -7.55
N ARG A 124 -13.84 12.95 -8.09
CA ARG A 124 -15.25 13.01 -7.70
C ARG A 124 -15.98 11.71 -8.01
N ASN A 125 -16.91 11.37 -7.13
CA ASN A 125 -17.91 10.33 -7.39
C ASN A 125 -19.22 10.70 -6.70
N PRO A 126 -20.33 10.92 -7.43
CA PRO A 126 -21.61 11.31 -6.84
C PRO A 126 -22.16 10.31 -5.82
N THR A 127 -21.89 9.01 -6.00
CA THR A 127 -22.36 7.94 -5.09
C THR A 127 -21.53 7.82 -3.82
N MET A 128 -20.33 8.41 -3.80
CA MET A 128 -19.36 8.30 -2.68
C MET A 128 -19.20 9.61 -1.89
N ARG A 129 -20.16 10.53 -1.97
CA ARG A 129 -20.11 11.82 -1.24
C ARG A 129 -20.03 11.68 0.28
N HIS A 130 -20.53 10.55 0.81
CA HIS A 130 -20.48 10.23 2.24
C HIS A 130 -19.07 9.92 2.75
N LEU A 131 -18.12 9.55 1.89
CA LEU A 131 -16.73 9.19 2.26
C LEU A 131 -16.04 10.27 3.10
N ALA A 132 -16.26 11.55 2.77
CA ALA A 132 -15.68 12.65 3.50
C ALA A 132 -16.12 12.66 4.99
N ARG A 133 -17.35 12.25 5.28
CA ARG A 133 -17.92 12.20 6.63
C ARG A 133 -17.56 10.90 7.37
N CYS A 134 -17.75 9.75 6.71
CA CYS A 134 -17.62 8.44 7.35
C CYS A 134 -16.17 7.99 7.45
N GLN A 135 -15.41 8.08 6.35
CA GLN A 135 -14.03 7.61 6.24
C GLN A 135 -12.98 8.73 6.30
N ARG A 136 -13.42 10.00 6.32
CA ARG A 136 -12.55 11.19 6.20
C ARG A 136 -11.69 11.19 4.93
N VAL A 137 -12.22 10.66 3.84
CA VAL A 137 -11.62 10.67 2.52
C VAL A 137 -12.18 11.85 1.73
N ASP A 138 -11.33 12.78 1.37
CA ASP A 138 -11.63 13.87 0.45
C ASP A 138 -11.09 13.51 -0.93
N LEU A 139 -11.99 13.17 -1.85
CA LEU A 139 -11.63 12.71 -3.20
C LEU A 139 -10.92 13.81 -4.01
N ALA A 140 -11.33 15.07 -3.87
CA ALA A 140 -10.69 16.18 -4.57
C ALA A 140 -9.24 16.39 -4.07
N ARG A 141 -9.03 16.25 -2.76
CA ARG A 141 -7.69 16.31 -2.16
C ARG A 141 -6.84 15.11 -2.63
N LEU A 142 -7.40 13.90 -2.66
CA LEU A 142 -6.70 12.71 -3.09
C LEU A 142 -6.29 12.83 -4.56
N HIS A 143 -7.21 13.26 -5.43
CA HIS A 143 -6.94 13.61 -6.83
C HIS A 143 -5.84 14.65 -6.97
N GLY A 144 -5.90 15.73 -6.20
CA GLY A 144 -4.89 16.79 -6.21
C GLY A 144 -3.50 16.34 -5.79
N ARG A 145 -3.38 15.20 -5.09
CA ARG A 145 -2.12 14.65 -4.56
C ARG A 145 -1.55 13.50 -5.38
N LEU A 146 -2.43 12.65 -5.89
CA LEU A 146 -2.09 11.46 -6.69
C LEU A 146 -2.32 11.69 -8.19
N GLY A 147 -2.20 12.91 -8.65
CA GLY A 147 -2.57 13.27 -10.01
C GLY A 147 -1.67 12.67 -11.09
N VAL A 148 -2.25 12.59 -12.28
CA VAL A 148 -1.70 12.01 -13.51
C VAL A 148 -0.46 12.77 -14.06
N HIS A 149 -0.01 13.84 -13.43
CA HIS A 149 1.09 14.68 -13.94
C HIS A 149 2.36 14.49 -13.11
N PRO A 150 3.36 13.74 -13.65
CA PRO A 150 4.65 13.51 -12.99
C PRO A 150 5.47 14.79 -12.78
N ASP A 151 5.16 15.89 -13.49
CA ASP A 151 5.98 17.10 -13.57
C ASP A 151 5.98 18.00 -12.32
N LYS A 152 5.26 17.59 -11.25
CA LYS A 152 5.09 18.45 -10.06
C LYS A 152 5.55 17.82 -8.74
N GLY A 153 6.43 16.84 -8.77
CA GLY A 153 6.95 16.19 -7.55
C GLY A 153 5.86 15.46 -6.74
N ARG A 154 4.75 15.10 -7.39
CA ARG A 154 3.63 14.35 -6.78
C ARG A 154 3.81 12.86 -6.99
N ALA A 155 3.29 12.06 -6.07
CA ALA A 155 3.22 10.63 -6.25
C ALA A 155 2.32 10.27 -7.44
N VAL A 156 2.71 9.27 -8.21
CA VAL A 156 1.95 8.78 -9.37
C VAL A 156 1.15 7.57 -8.96
N LEU A 157 -0.18 7.64 -9.13
CA LEU A 157 -1.06 6.49 -8.93
C LEU A 157 -0.90 5.51 -10.10
N PHE A 158 -0.60 4.28 -9.78
CA PHE A 158 -0.25 3.22 -10.72
C PHE A 158 -1.13 1.99 -10.48
N TYR A 159 -1.59 1.35 -11.57
CA TYR A 159 -2.25 0.05 -11.47
C TYR A 159 -1.22 -1.04 -11.25
N GLU A 160 -1.37 -1.81 -10.18
CA GLU A 160 -0.55 -2.99 -9.90
C GLU A 160 -1.39 -4.26 -10.05
N ASP A 161 -0.77 -5.32 -10.56
CA ASP A 161 -1.42 -6.65 -10.57
C ASP A 161 -1.54 -7.17 -9.13
N THR A 162 -2.70 -7.71 -8.75
CA THR A 162 -2.94 -8.26 -7.41
C THR A 162 -1.87 -9.26 -6.97
N ARG A 163 -1.25 -9.99 -7.91
CA ARG A 163 -0.15 -10.92 -7.61
C ARG A 163 1.11 -10.23 -7.09
N ASN A 164 1.28 -8.94 -7.38
CA ASN A 164 2.43 -8.14 -6.96
C ASN A 164 2.08 -7.17 -5.81
N MET A 165 0.85 -7.23 -5.31
CA MET A 165 0.38 -6.33 -4.27
C MET A 165 1.00 -6.67 -2.91
N SER A 166 2.08 -5.99 -2.54
CA SER A 166 2.80 -6.21 -1.28
C SER A 166 1.93 -5.94 -0.04
N ALA A 167 0.89 -5.11 -0.19
CA ALA A 167 -0.03 -4.79 0.91
C ALA A 167 -0.96 -5.95 1.29
N ASP A 168 -1.14 -6.96 0.42
CA ASP A 168 -1.97 -8.14 0.65
C ASP A 168 -1.59 -8.90 1.93
N VAL A 169 -0.31 -8.92 2.26
CA VAL A 169 0.19 -9.60 3.48
C VAL A 169 -0.43 -9.05 4.76
N TYR A 170 -0.90 -7.80 4.74
CA TYR A 170 -1.49 -7.11 5.89
C TYR A 170 -3.01 -7.23 5.98
N THR A 171 -3.68 -7.67 4.91
CA THR A 171 -5.14 -7.66 4.78
C THR A 171 -5.72 -9.04 4.55
N LYS A 172 -5.03 -9.91 3.82
CA LYS A 172 -5.54 -11.21 3.39
C LYS A 172 -5.13 -12.34 4.34
N SER A 173 -6.01 -13.33 4.47
CA SER A 173 -5.70 -14.60 5.11
C SER A 173 -5.22 -15.59 4.05
N PHE A 174 -4.13 -16.29 4.33
CA PHE A 174 -3.54 -17.27 3.41
C PHE A 174 -3.81 -18.69 3.96
N SER A 175 -4.58 -19.47 3.22
CA SER A 175 -4.88 -20.89 3.53
C SER A 175 -3.89 -21.84 2.83
N ASN A 176 -3.09 -21.34 1.90
CA ASN A 176 -2.18 -22.11 1.04
C ASN A 176 -0.75 -21.63 1.28
N GLU A 177 0.16 -22.58 1.56
CA GLU A 177 1.59 -22.30 1.81
C GLU A 177 2.25 -21.57 0.62
N THR A 178 1.92 -21.95 -0.62
CA THR A 178 2.49 -21.31 -1.81
C THR A 178 2.10 -19.84 -1.90
N ALA A 179 0.83 -19.52 -1.67
CA ALA A 179 0.36 -18.12 -1.68
C ALA A 179 0.98 -17.31 -0.54
N TRP A 180 1.09 -17.90 0.67
CA TRP A 180 1.79 -17.27 1.79
C TRP A 180 3.26 -17.00 1.46
N MET A 181 3.98 -18.00 0.93
CA MET A 181 5.39 -17.85 0.57
C MET A 181 5.59 -16.81 -0.53
N HIS A 182 4.64 -16.68 -1.45
CA HIS A 182 4.66 -15.60 -2.44
C HIS A 182 4.48 -14.22 -1.77
N ALA A 183 3.47 -14.05 -0.94
CA ALA A 183 3.18 -12.78 -0.27
C ALA A 183 4.36 -12.29 0.61
N ILE A 184 5.00 -13.18 1.38
CA ILE A 184 6.14 -12.77 2.21
C ILE A 184 7.39 -12.43 1.38
N ARG A 185 7.56 -13.02 0.19
CA ARG A 185 8.64 -12.62 -0.73
C ARG A 185 8.44 -11.21 -1.26
N LEU A 186 7.20 -10.78 -1.54
CA LEU A 186 6.90 -9.42 -1.97
C LEU A 186 7.32 -8.36 -0.94
N ILE A 187 7.30 -8.71 0.33
CA ILE A 187 7.76 -7.84 1.43
C ILE A 187 9.18 -8.16 1.89
N ASN A 188 9.92 -8.90 1.08
CA ASN A 188 11.34 -9.20 1.27
C ASN A 188 11.65 -10.03 2.54
N ILE A 189 10.80 -11.01 2.83
CA ILE A 189 11.07 -12.04 3.81
C ILE A 189 11.48 -13.31 3.06
N PRO A 190 12.77 -13.67 3.03
CA PRO A 190 13.22 -14.89 2.36
C PRO A 190 12.68 -16.13 3.08
N PRO A 191 12.40 -17.22 2.35
CA PRO A 191 12.05 -18.48 2.97
C PRO A 191 13.19 -18.94 3.90
N LYS A 192 12.80 -19.55 5.01
CA LYS A 192 13.76 -20.16 5.90
C LYS A 192 14.41 -21.34 5.19
N ASP A 193 15.74 -21.36 5.08
CA ASP A 193 16.42 -22.55 4.60
C ASP A 193 16.03 -23.71 5.52
N ARG A 194 15.29 -24.68 4.99
CA ARG A 194 15.04 -25.95 5.68
C ARG A 194 16.37 -26.70 5.71
N LYS A 195 17.05 -26.63 6.87
CA LYS A 195 18.18 -27.52 7.15
C LYS A 195 17.69 -28.93 7.36
#